data_2b0cbf887a876488f368160687713217
#
_entry.id   2b0cbf887a876488f368160687713217
#
_cell.length_a   1.000
_cell.length_b   1.000
_cell.length_c   1.000
_cell.angle_alpha   90.00
_cell.angle_beta   90.00
_cell.angle_gamma   90.00
#
_symmetry.space_group_name_H-M   'P 1'
#
loop_
_entity.id
_entity.type
_entity.pdbx_description
1 polymer ?
#
loop_
_entity_poly.entity_id
_entity_poly.type
_entity_poly.pdbx_seq_one_letter_code
_entity_poly.pdbx_strand_id
1 'polypeptide(L)'
;MGIREYQYGDNLKSIHWKNTARTSRLQTKIFEPTTTIDMVIFLDVRTVQPPYQGVIAEKLELSIVTAASMANDALSERYRVGLFANQNNPDSPELIRLPPNRQPEQLKRILEALATINPMYTTPIDEMVVKESRNLPWGSTMVVITAAPTEPLLSTLFRMKRVGRKVVLITVGSHEAISSTGITTYHVSQDISWEKMETLHLAARQ
;
A
#
# COMPACT_ATOMS: atom_id res chain seq x y z
N MET A 1 21.18 9.06 12.66
CA MET A 1 21.31 9.65 13.99
C MET A 1 22.41 10.68 13.91
N GLY A 2 22.07 11.97 13.99
CA GLY A 2 23.00 13.09 13.96
C GLY A 2 23.33 13.59 15.36
N ILE A 3 24.37 14.41 15.47
CA ILE A 3 24.78 15.10 16.72
C ILE A 3 24.97 16.57 16.35
N ARG A 4 24.40 17.50 17.15
CA ARG A 4 24.66 18.95 17.04
C ARG A 4 24.98 19.57 18.41
N GLU A 5 25.46 20.79 18.42
CA GLU A 5 25.58 21.54 19.66
C GLU A 5 24.21 21.79 20.31
N TYR A 6 24.15 21.67 21.60
CA TYR A 6 22.96 21.95 22.42
C TYR A 6 22.52 23.40 22.24
N GLN A 7 21.24 23.59 22.02
CA GLN A 7 20.58 24.90 22.01
C GLN A 7 19.63 25.04 23.18
N TYR A 8 19.50 26.26 23.70
CA TYR A 8 18.58 26.52 24.80
C TYR A 8 17.15 26.12 24.42
N GLY A 9 16.54 25.22 25.22
CA GLY A 9 15.24 24.64 24.95
C GLY A 9 15.27 23.17 24.49
N ASP A 10 16.47 22.62 24.17
CA ASP A 10 16.58 21.21 23.86
C ASP A 10 16.30 20.33 25.08
N ASN A 11 15.71 19.15 24.85
CA ASN A 11 15.43 18.20 25.92
C ASN A 11 16.74 17.65 26.50
N LEU A 12 16.97 17.84 27.80
CA LEU A 12 18.16 17.37 28.51
C LEU A 12 18.37 15.86 28.42
N LYS A 13 17.31 15.07 28.25
CA LYS A 13 17.39 13.62 28.02
C LYS A 13 18.03 13.25 26.68
N SER A 14 18.08 14.18 25.74
CA SER A 14 18.69 13.99 24.43
C SER A 14 20.19 14.32 24.41
N ILE A 15 20.79 14.72 25.52
CA ILE A 15 22.22 15.01 25.57
C ILE A 15 23.05 13.76 25.30
N HIS A 16 24.05 13.90 24.40
CA HIS A 16 24.98 12.85 24.05
C HIS A 16 26.23 12.95 24.93
N TRP A 17 26.18 12.45 26.18
CA TRP A 17 27.20 12.61 27.17
C TRP A 17 28.60 12.19 26.70
N LYS A 18 28.72 11.10 25.96
CA LYS A 18 30.01 10.62 25.44
C LYS A 18 30.67 11.64 24.50
N ASN A 19 29.89 12.30 23.65
CA ASN A 19 30.43 13.30 22.72
C ASN A 19 30.65 14.64 23.40
N THR A 20 29.78 15.00 24.34
CA THR A 20 29.97 16.17 25.24
C THR A 20 31.29 16.09 25.98
N ALA A 21 31.64 14.93 26.55
CA ALA A 21 32.91 14.73 27.25
C ALA A 21 34.15 14.86 26.33
N ARG A 22 34.00 14.50 25.04
CA ARG A 22 35.11 14.59 24.07
C ARG A 22 35.31 16.00 23.54
N THR A 23 34.23 16.76 23.38
CA THR A 23 34.27 18.08 22.73
C THR A 23 34.27 19.23 23.75
N SER A 24 34.06 18.93 25.05
CA SER A 24 33.87 19.90 26.13
C SER A 24 32.74 20.91 25.87
N ARG A 25 31.82 20.57 24.97
CA ARG A 25 30.61 21.36 24.64
C ARG A 25 29.40 20.45 24.67
N LEU A 26 28.31 20.95 25.24
CA LEU A 26 27.05 20.18 25.28
C LEU A 26 26.60 19.80 23.87
N GLN A 27 26.43 18.51 23.66
CA GLN A 27 26.00 17.93 22.37
C GLN A 27 24.65 17.23 22.52
N THR A 28 23.71 17.51 21.61
CA THR A 28 22.40 16.90 21.60
C THR A 28 22.30 15.88 20.46
N LYS A 29 21.67 14.73 20.73
CA LYS A 29 21.31 13.75 19.72
C LYS A 29 20.19 14.32 18.87
N ILE A 30 20.40 14.45 17.57
CA ILE A 30 19.35 14.70 16.61
C ILE A 30 18.78 13.33 16.23
N PHE A 31 17.56 13.07 16.67
CA PHE A 31 16.77 11.99 16.10
C PHE A 31 16.12 12.57 14.85
N GLU A 32 16.71 12.29 13.68
CA GLU A 32 15.92 12.43 12.47
C GLU A 32 14.70 11.53 12.66
N PRO A 33 13.47 12.07 12.58
CA PRO A 33 12.30 11.23 12.55
C PRO A 33 12.43 10.38 11.29
N THR A 34 12.91 9.15 11.43
CA THR A 34 12.82 8.15 10.37
C THR A 34 11.33 7.85 10.26
N THR A 35 10.62 8.68 9.50
CA THR A 35 9.20 8.45 9.22
C THR A 35 9.16 7.23 8.31
N THR A 36 9.14 6.06 8.94
CA THR A 36 8.93 4.82 8.21
C THR A 36 7.53 4.88 7.65
N ILE A 37 7.42 5.01 6.33
CA ILE A 37 6.13 5.02 5.65
C ILE A 37 5.65 3.57 5.55
N ASP A 38 4.46 3.33 6.08
CA ASP A 38 3.76 2.06 5.91
C ASP A 38 2.86 2.18 4.68
N MET A 39 3.02 1.29 3.72
CA MET A 39 2.13 1.14 2.57
C MET A 39 1.46 -0.22 2.62
N VAL A 40 0.15 -0.23 2.49
CA VAL A 40 -0.64 -1.46 2.49
C VAL A 40 -1.44 -1.54 1.20
N ILE A 41 -1.17 -2.57 0.44
CA ILE A 41 -1.85 -2.89 -0.81
C ILE A 41 -3.06 -3.77 -0.48
N PHE A 42 -4.26 -3.30 -0.84
CA PHE A 42 -5.49 -4.06 -0.82
C PHE A 42 -5.82 -4.46 -2.26
N LEU A 43 -5.69 -5.74 -2.56
CA LEU A 43 -5.93 -6.28 -3.90
C LEU A 43 -7.33 -6.90 -3.98
N ASP A 44 -8.16 -6.34 -4.85
CA ASP A 44 -9.45 -6.92 -5.19
C ASP A 44 -9.28 -7.91 -6.36
N VAL A 45 -9.56 -9.18 -6.11
CA VAL A 45 -9.46 -10.21 -7.15
C VAL A 45 -10.69 -10.25 -8.09
N ARG A 46 -11.72 -9.46 -7.77
CA ARG A 46 -12.90 -9.32 -8.62
C ARG A 46 -12.60 -8.45 -9.84
N THR A 47 -12.98 -8.91 -11.02
CA THR A 47 -12.67 -8.24 -12.29
C THR A 47 -13.88 -7.72 -13.04
N VAL A 48 -15.09 -8.10 -12.62
CA VAL A 48 -16.38 -7.73 -13.26
C VAL A 48 -17.46 -7.43 -12.23
N GLN A 49 -18.47 -6.70 -12.68
CA GLN A 49 -19.72 -6.46 -11.98
C GLN A 49 -20.89 -6.71 -12.94
N PRO A 50 -21.92 -7.43 -12.52
CA PRO A 50 -22.06 -8.20 -11.27
C PRO A 50 -21.16 -9.46 -11.24
N PRO A 51 -20.86 -10.00 -10.05
CA PRO A 51 -19.86 -11.07 -9.86
C PRO A 51 -20.14 -12.38 -10.62
N TYR A 52 -21.40 -12.68 -10.91
CA TYR A 52 -21.81 -13.89 -11.63
C TYR A 52 -21.47 -13.86 -13.13
N GLN A 53 -20.95 -12.77 -13.66
CA GLN A 53 -20.51 -12.67 -15.06
C GLN A 53 -19.12 -13.28 -15.30
N GLY A 54 -18.53 -13.90 -14.28
CA GLY A 54 -17.25 -14.59 -14.39
C GLY A 54 -16.06 -13.69 -14.05
N VAL A 55 -14.92 -13.98 -14.63
CA VAL A 55 -13.65 -13.28 -14.39
C VAL A 55 -12.97 -13.00 -15.72
N ILE A 56 -12.40 -11.82 -15.85
CA ILE A 56 -11.53 -11.45 -16.96
C ILE A 56 -10.09 -11.64 -16.50
N ALA A 57 -9.45 -12.72 -16.98
CA ALA A 57 -8.12 -13.14 -16.55
C ALA A 57 -7.08 -12.03 -16.75
N GLU A 58 -7.13 -11.33 -17.88
CA GLU A 58 -6.20 -10.25 -18.23
C GLU A 58 -6.27 -9.09 -17.22
N LYS A 59 -7.46 -8.77 -16.71
CA LYS A 59 -7.63 -7.72 -15.69
C LYS A 59 -7.08 -8.17 -14.34
N LEU A 60 -7.28 -9.44 -13.98
CA LEU A 60 -6.73 -10.00 -12.73
C LEU A 60 -5.20 -9.98 -12.79
N GLU A 61 -4.63 -10.47 -13.90
CA GLU A 61 -3.18 -10.48 -14.12
C GLU A 61 -2.59 -9.07 -14.04
N LEU A 62 -3.22 -8.10 -14.70
CA LEU A 62 -2.79 -6.70 -14.64
C LEU A 62 -2.87 -6.12 -13.22
N SER A 63 -3.88 -6.52 -12.43
CA SER A 63 -3.99 -6.13 -11.02
C SER A 63 -2.86 -6.74 -10.17
N ILE A 64 -2.52 -8.02 -10.42
CA ILE A 64 -1.42 -8.73 -9.75
C ILE A 64 -0.08 -8.08 -10.08
N VAL A 65 0.19 -7.82 -11.36
CA VAL A 65 1.43 -7.16 -11.80
C VAL A 65 1.55 -5.74 -11.23
N THR A 66 0.43 -5.00 -11.21
CA THR A 66 0.40 -3.67 -10.58
C THR A 66 0.77 -3.75 -9.11
N ALA A 67 0.19 -4.71 -8.36
CA ALA A 67 0.51 -4.91 -6.95
C ALA A 67 1.98 -5.31 -6.72
N ALA A 68 2.51 -6.22 -7.55
CA ALA A 68 3.89 -6.67 -7.49
C ALA A 68 4.88 -5.53 -7.76
N SER A 69 4.64 -4.75 -8.82
CA SER A 69 5.47 -3.61 -9.20
C SER A 69 5.50 -2.54 -8.11
N MET A 70 4.33 -2.19 -7.56
CA MET A 70 4.25 -1.22 -6.47
C MET A 70 4.93 -1.72 -5.19
N ALA A 71 4.80 -3.01 -4.88
CA ALA A 71 5.45 -3.59 -3.71
C ALA A 71 6.98 -3.55 -3.85
N ASN A 72 7.49 -3.90 -5.03
CA ASN A 72 8.93 -3.85 -5.32
C ASN A 72 9.48 -2.42 -5.23
N ASP A 73 8.81 -1.47 -5.86
CA ASP A 73 9.22 -0.06 -5.86
C ASP A 73 9.22 0.53 -4.44
N ALA A 74 8.12 0.35 -3.70
CA ALA A 74 8.01 0.86 -2.34
C ALA A 74 9.01 0.21 -1.35
N LEU A 75 9.33 -1.08 -1.51
CA LEU A 75 10.36 -1.74 -0.70
C LEU A 75 11.76 -1.22 -1.06
N SER A 76 12.04 -0.92 -2.34
CA SER A 76 13.30 -0.31 -2.76
C SER A 76 13.49 1.08 -2.15
N GLU A 77 12.42 1.84 -1.99
CA GLU A 77 12.35 3.14 -1.30
C GLU A 77 12.31 3.00 0.25
N ARG A 78 12.56 1.78 0.75
CA ARG A 78 12.60 1.46 2.19
C ARG A 78 11.28 1.66 2.94
N TYR A 79 10.14 1.63 2.26
CA TYR A 79 8.84 1.59 2.93
C TYR A 79 8.61 0.21 3.56
N ARG A 80 7.75 0.16 4.55
CA ARG A 80 7.19 -1.10 5.05
C ARG A 80 5.96 -1.42 4.22
N VAL A 81 5.99 -2.53 3.46
CA VAL A 81 4.92 -2.90 2.55
C VAL A 81 4.16 -4.11 3.07
N GLY A 82 2.83 -4.02 3.06
CA GLY A 82 1.91 -5.13 3.34
C GLY A 82 1.01 -5.42 2.14
N LEU A 83 0.49 -6.65 2.06
CA LEU A 83 -0.47 -7.10 1.06
C LEU A 83 -1.65 -7.78 1.74
N PHE A 84 -2.86 -7.33 1.40
CA PHE A 84 -4.12 -7.97 1.73
C PHE A 84 -4.90 -8.23 0.47
N ALA A 85 -5.39 -9.47 0.27
CA ALA A 85 -6.25 -9.81 -0.86
C ALA A 85 -7.55 -10.43 -0.35
N ASN A 86 -8.66 -10.14 -1.04
CA ASN A 86 -10.00 -10.61 -0.66
C ASN A 86 -10.27 -12.06 -1.09
N GLN A 87 -9.23 -12.87 -1.07
CA GLN A 87 -9.21 -14.31 -1.34
C GLN A 87 -8.62 -15.05 -0.15
N ASN A 88 -9.07 -16.28 0.09
CA ASN A 88 -8.46 -17.15 1.09
C ASN A 88 -7.10 -17.65 0.61
N ASN A 89 -6.21 -17.88 1.57
CA ASN A 89 -4.97 -18.59 1.33
C ASN A 89 -5.30 -20.01 0.86
N PRO A 90 -4.61 -20.59 -0.15
CA PRO A 90 -4.86 -21.97 -0.61
C PRO A 90 -4.78 -23.02 0.50
N ASP A 91 -3.91 -22.81 1.47
CA ASP A 91 -3.63 -23.76 2.56
C ASP A 91 -4.41 -23.45 3.85
N SER A 92 -5.27 -22.43 3.86
CA SER A 92 -5.95 -21.98 5.08
C SER A 92 -7.27 -21.25 4.72
N PRO A 93 -8.32 -21.37 5.55
CA PRO A 93 -9.53 -20.59 5.38
C PRO A 93 -9.35 -19.09 5.63
N GLU A 94 -8.15 -18.65 6.00
CA GLU A 94 -7.85 -17.26 6.25
C GLU A 94 -7.56 -16.49 4.96
N LEU A 95 -7.96 -15.23 4.93
CA LEU A 95 -7.61 -14.34 3.83
C LEU A 95 -6.10 -14.16 3.71
N ILE A 96 -5.62 -13.87 2.50
CA ILE A 96 -4.23 -13.48 2.28
C ILE A 96 -3.95 -12.18 3.02
N ARG A 97 -3.09 -12.25 4.05
CA ARG A 97 -2.73 -11.13 4.91
C ARG A 97 -1.24 -11.13 5.20
N LEU A 98 -0.54 -10.21 4.59
CA LEU A 98 0.86 -9.95 4.87
C LEU A 98 0.97 -8.55 5.49
N PRO A 99 1.19 -8.41 6.81
CA PRO A 99 1.30 -7.12 7.46
C PRO A 99 2.52 -6.33 6.96
N PRO A 100 2.49 -4.98 7.07
CA PRO A 100 3.59 -4.13 6.61
C PRO A 100 4.92 -4.51 7.26
N ASN A 101 5.90 -4.83 6.42
CA ASN A 101 7.26 -5.17 6.84
C ASN A 101 8.26 -4.69 5.76
N ARG A 102 9.55 -4.56 6.13
CA ARG A 102 10.66 -4.22 5.22
C ARG A 102 11.84 -5.18 5.31
N GLN A 103 11.63 -6.37 5.87
CA GLN A 103 12.66 -7.41 5.88
C GLN A 103 12.98 -7.85 4.44
N PRO A 104 14.21 -8.30 4.17
CA PRO A 104 14.62 -8.70 2.81
C PRO A 104 13.68 -9.73 2.15
N GLU A 105 13.09 -10.61 2.95
CA GLU A 105 12.17 -11.65 2.48
C GLU A 105 10.76 -11.15 2.19
N GLN A 106 10.43 -9.89 2.53
CA GLN A 106 9.06 -9.40 2.39
C GLN A 106 8.59 -9.36 0.94
N LEU A 107 9.45 -8.94 0.02
CA LEU A 107 9.13 -8.97 -1.41
C LEU A 107 8.82 -10.41 -1.87
N LYS A 108 9.69 -11.36 -1.52
CA LYS A 108 9.49 -12.77 -1.87
C LYS A 108 8.14 -13.28 -1.35
N ARG A 109 7.80 -13.01 -0.09
CA ARG A 109 6.52 -13.40 0.50
C ARG A 109 5.32 -12.77 -0.20
N ILE A 110 5.42 -11.50 -0.62
CA ILE A 110 4.38 -10.82 -1.39
C ILE A 110 4.22 -11.48 -2.76
N LEU A 111 5.31 -11.76 -3.47
CA LEU A 111 5.28 -12.40 -4.78
C LEU A 111 4.73 -13.83 -4.70
N GLU A 112 5.12 -14.61 -3.70
CA GLU A 112 4.58 -15.94 -3.44
C GLU A 112 3.06 -15.88 -3.18
N ALA A 113 2.60 -14.94 -2.35
CA ALA A 113 1.18 -14.75 -2.10
C ALA A 113 0.41 -14.33 -3.38
N LEU A 114 0.97 -13.42 -4.18
CA LEU A 114 0.38 -13.00 -5.45
C LEU A 114 0.31 -14.16 -6.46
N ALA A 115 1.29 -15.06 -6.47
CA ALA A 115 1.30 -16.24 -7.35
C ALA A 115 0.21 -17.27 -6.98
N THR A 116 -0.33 -17.23 -5.76
CA THR A 116 -1.45 -18.12 -5.33
C THR A 116 -2.82 -17.54 -5.66
N ILE A 117 -2.90 -16.32 -6.19
CA ILE A 117 -4.18 -15.67 -6.47
C ILE A 117 -4.89 -16.38 -7.61
N ASN A 118 -6.15 -16.70 -7.35
CA ASN A 118 -7.07 -17.25 -8.32
C ASN A 118 -8.35 -16.36 -8.38
N PRO A 119 -9.21 -16.54 -9.39
CA PRO A 119 -10.36 -15.66 -9.60
C PRO A 119 -11.54 -15.88 -8.62
N MET A 120 -11.30 -16.39 -7.43
CA MET A 120 -12.33 -16.65 -6.43
C MET A 120 -12.17 -15.72 -5.22
N TYR A 121 -12.93 -14.64 -5.16
CA TYR A 121 -13.00 -13.81 -3.97
C TYR A 121 -13.96 -14.39 -2.93
N THR A 122 -13.68 -14.17 -1.65
CA THR A 122 -14.47 -14.71 -0.53
C THR A 122 -15.16 -13.64 0.28
N THR A 123 -14.63 -12.42 0.26
CA THR A 123 -15.14 -11.27 1.01
C THR A 123 -15.19 -10.04 0.11
N PRO A 124 -16.22 -9.21 0.18
CA PRO A 124 -16.23 -7.91 -0.50
C PRO A 124 -15.03 -7.06 -0.07
N ILE A 125 -14.38 -6.42 -1.04
CA ILE A 125 -13.15 -5.64 -0.77
C ILE A 125 -13.40 -4.48 0.19
N ASP A 126 -14.54 -3.85 0.15
CA ASP A 126 -14.93 -2.75 1.05
C ASP A 126 -15.03 -3.22 2.51
N GLU A 127 -15.58 -4.40 2.77
CA GLU A 127 -15.62 -5.01 4.10
C GLU A 127 -14.21 -5.31 4.62
N MET A 128 -13.37 -5.90 3.76
CA MET A 128 -11.97 -6.18 4.10
C MET A 128 -11.21 -4.89 4.44
N VAL A 129 -11.35 -3.84 3.64
CA VAL A 129 -10.72 -2.53 3.89
C VAL A 129 -11.15 -1.98 5.26
N VAL A 130 -12.45 -2.03 5.58
CA VAL A 130 -12.95 -1.57 6.89
C VAL A 130 -12.36 -2.37 8.04
N LYS A 131 -12.33 -3.70 7.91
CA LYS A 131 -11.85 -4.60 8.95
C LYS A 131 -10.35 -4.40 9.22
N GLU A 132 -9.55 -4.45 8.17
CA GLU A 132 -8.10 -4.41 8.29
C GLU A 132 -7.57 -3.02 8.60
N SER A 133 -8.23 -1.94 8.14
CA SER A 133 -7.83 -0.57 8.45
C SER A 133 -7.75 -0.26 9.94
N ARG A 134 -8.52 -0.97 10.78
CA ARG A 134 -8.52 -0.79 12.24
C ARG A 134 -7.20 -1.19 12.88
N ASN A 135 -6.50 -2.16 12.26
CA ASN A 135 -5.25 -2.74 12.75
C ASN A 135 -4.01 -2.05 12.15
N LEU A 136 -4.21 -1.14 11.21
CA LEU A 136 -3.09 -0.43 10.57
C LEU A 136 -2.70 0.82 11.35
N PRO A 137 -1.40 1.15 11.44
CA PRO A 137 -0.93 2.42 12.00
C PRO A 137 -1.60 3.62 11.30
N TRP A 138 -1.82 4.70 12.03
CA TRP A 138 -2.53 5.87 11.50
C TRP A 138 -1.85 6.52 10.29
N GLY A 139 -0.53 6.51 10.22
CA GLY A 139 0.25 7.09 9.13
C GLY A 139 0.31 6.24 7.87
N SER A 140 -0.26 5.03 7.87
CA SER A 140 -0.20 4.11 6.74
C SER A 140 -0.93 4.64 5.52
N THR A 141 -0.34 4.48 4.35
CA THR A 141 -0.99 4.70 3.06
C THR A 141 -1.69 3.41 2.62
N MET A 142 -3.00 3.50 2.44
CA MET A 142 -3.84 2.40 1.95
C MET A 142 -3.98 2.53 0.43
N VAL A 143 -3.44 1.58 -0.31
CA VAL A 143 -3.54 1.52 -1.77
C VAL A 143 -4.52 0.41 -2.12
N VAL A 144 -5.63 0.75 -2.75
CA VAL A 144 -6.63 -0.23 -3.18
C VAL A 144 -6.55 -0.40 -4.70
N ILE A 145 -6.32 -1.63 -5.14
CA ILE A 145 -6.24 -2.00 -6.55
C ILE A 145 -7.49 -2.82 -6.90
N THR A 146 -8.26 -2.37 -7.86
CA THR A 146 -9.48 -3.06 -8.33
C THR A 146 -9.72 -2.86 -9.81
N ALA A 147 -10.20 -3.89 -10.49
CA ALA A 147 -10.67 -3.83 -11.87
C ALA A 147 -12.20 -3.59 -11.96
N ALA A 148 -12.91 -3.69 -10.84
CA ALA A 148 -14.37 -3.56 -10.76
C ALA A 148 -14.78 -2.69 -9.57
N PRO A 149 -14.48 -1.37 -9.59
CA PRO A 149 -14.83 -0.47 -8.51
C PRO A 149 -16.34 -0.41 -8.30
N THR A 150 -16.76 -0.58 -7.03
CA THR A 150 -18.19 -0.57 -6.63
C THR A 150 -18.51 0.69 -5.84
N GLU A 151 -19.79 1.10 -5.85
CA GLU A 151 -20.29 2.19 -5.01
C GLU A 151 -20.01 1.97 -3.51
N PRO A 152 -20.23 0.75 -2.93
CA PRO A 152 -19.84 0.47 -1.54
C PRO A 152 -18.35 0.67 -1.27
N LEU A 153 -17.46 0.25 -2.20
CA LEU A 153 -16.03 0.48 -2.08
C LEU A 153 -15.71 1.98 -2.08
N LEU A 154 -16.20 2.73 -3.07
CA LEU A 154 -15.94 4.17 -3.19
C LEU A 154 -16.41 4.93 -1.94
N SER A 155 -17.62 4.62 -1.45
CA SER A 155 -18.18 5.19 -0.22
C SER A 155 -17.30 4.87 0.99
N THR A 156 -16.77 3.65 1.07
CA THR A 156 -15.88 3.21 2.13
C THR A 156 -14.55 3.96 2.09
N LEU A 157 -13.91 4.07 0.92
CA LEU A 157 -12.65 4.79 0.74
C LEU A 157 -12.80 6.28 1.08
N PHE A 158 -13.91 6.89 0.65
CA PHE A 158 -14.23 8.26 1.01
C PHE A 158 -14.37 8.46 2.53
N ARG A 159 -15.07 7.54 3.20
CA ARG A 159 -15.19 7.53 4.67
C ARG A 159 -13.82 7.38 5.34
N MET A 160 -12.95 6.49 4.85
CA MET A 160 -11.58 6.33 5.37
C MET A 160 -10.77 7.63 5.24
N LYS A 161 -10.87 8.30 4.10
CA LYS A 161 -10.23 9.60 3.90
C LYS A 161 -10.75 10.67 4.87
N ARG A 162 -12.06 10.75 5.07
CA ARG A 162 -12.67 11.72 5.99
C ARG A 162 -12.19 11.55 7.43
N VAL A 163 -11.90 10.33 7.87
CA VAL A 163 -11.32 10.07 9.19
C VAL A 163 -9.79 10.21 9.22
N GLY A 164 -9.18 10.78 8.18
CA GLY A 164 -7.75 11.12 8.14
C GLY A 164 -6.83 10.01 7.66
N ARG A 165 -7.34 8.92 7.08
CA ARG A 165 -6.50 7.89 6.45
C ARG A 165 -5.98 8.37 5.09
N LYS A 166 -4.75 8.01 4.76
CA LYS A 166 -4.19 8.21 3.42
C LYS A 166 -4.70 7.09 2.52
N VAL A 167 -5.46 7.44 1.50
CA VAL A 167 -6.10 6.47 0.59
C VAL A 167 -5.75 6.80 -0.84
N VAL A 168 -5.33 5.78 -1.59
CA VAL A 168 -5.09 5.81 -3.02
C VAL A 168 -5.91 4.70 -3.66
N LEU A 169 -6.63 5.02 -4.73
CA LEU A 169 -7.35 4.04 -5.53
C LEU A 169 -6.62 3.84 -6.86
N ILE A 170 -6.40 2.60 -7.23
CA ILE A 170 -5.88 2.23 -8.56
C ILE A 170 -6.94 1.39 -9.26
N THR A 171 -7.44 1.90 -10.35
CA THR A 171 -8.36 1.18 -11.23
C THR A 171 -7.60 0.52 -12.37
N VAL A 172 -7.99 -0.70 -12.74
CA VAL A 172 -7.31 -1.50 -13.77
C VAL A 172 -8.30 -1.88 -14.86
N GLY A 173 -7.89 -1.78 -16.12
CA GLY A 173 -8.66 -2.27 -17.27
C GLY A 173 -9.03 -1.20 -18.28
N SER A 174 -10.08 -1.50 -19.10
CA SER A 174 -10.51 -0.68 -20.23
C SER A 174 -11.48 0.45 -19.89
N HIS A 175 -11.96 0.55 -18.65
CA HIS A 175 -12.88 1.60 -18.26
C HIS A 175 -12.14 2.90 -17.93
N GLU A 176 -12.75 4.04 -18.31
CA GLU A 176 -12.24 5.34 -17.94
C GLU A 176 -12.07 5.45 -16.42
N ALA A 177 -11.00 6.14 -16.02
CA ALA A 177 -10.73 6.39 -14.61
C ALA A 177 -11.96 7.01 -13.95
N ILE A 178 -12.50 6.35 -12.93
CA ILE A 178 -13.55 6.93 -12.11
C ILE A 178 -12.97 8.15 -11.42
N SER A 179 -13.42 9.33 -11.82
CA SER A 179 -13.11 10.57 -11.14
C SER A 179 -13.88 10.60 -9.83
N SER A 180 -13.36 9.94 -8.80
CA SER A 180 -13.93 10.04 -7.46
C SER A 180 -13.44 11.32 -6.81
N THR A 181 -14.34 12.30 -6.73
CA THR A 181 -14.06 13.62 -6.16
C THR A 181 -13.44 13.46 -4.77
N GLY A 182 -12.16 13.75 -4.67
CA GLY A 182 -11.48 13.80 -3.40
C GLY A 182 -10.62 12.59 -3.00
N ILE A 183 -10.55 11.49 -3.77
CA ILE A 183 -9.58 10.39 -3.55
C ILE A 183 -8.51 10.46 -4.65
N THR A 184 -7.25 10.32 -4.28
CA THR A 184 -6.18 10.20 -5.27
C THR A 184 -6.39 8.91 -6.05
N THR A 185 -6.69 9.03 -7.35
CA THR A 185 -7.01 7.90 -8.21
C THR A 185 -6.03 7.83 -9.37
N TYR A 186 -5.54 6.64 -9.64
CA TYR A 186 -4.73 6.32 -10.80
C TYR A 186 -5.45 5.26 -11.65
N HIS A 187 -5.12 5.23 -12.92
CA HIS A 187 -5.66 4.23 -13.84
C HIS A 187 -4.54 3.52 -14.58
N VAL A 188 -4.63 2.19 -14.62
CA VAL A 188 -3.74 1.32 -15.39
C VAL A 188 -4.54 0.75 -16.56
N SER A 189 -4.23 1.22 -17.77
CA SER A 189 -4.92 0.78 -18.99
C SER A 189 -4.51 -0.65 -19.38
N GLN A 190 -5.45 -1.39 -19.94
CA GLN A 190 -5.22 -2.74 -20.48
C GLN A 190 -4.50 -2.71 -21.85
N ASP A 191 -4.43 -1.56 -22.53
CA ASP A 191 -3.81 -1.41 -23.84
C ASP A 191 -2.28 -1.49 -23.83
N ILE A 192 -1.69 -1.74 -22.67
CA ILE A 192 -0.25 -1.88 -22.51
C ILE A 192 0.16 -3.29 -22.93
N SER A 193 0.83 -3.40 -24.07
CA SER A 193 1.47 -4.65 -24.53
C SER A 193 2.55 -5.09 -23.54
N TRP A 194 2.38 -6.27 -22.94
CA TRP A 194 3.31 -6.85 -21.95
C TRP A 194 4.77 -6.92 -22.45
N GLU A 195 4.95 -7.11 -23.76
CA GLU A 195 6.26 -7.23 -24.40
C GLU A 195 7.05 -5.90 -24.44
N LYS A 196 6.38 -4.77 -24.18
CA LYS A 196 6.98 -3.42 -24.24
C LYS A 196 7.04 -2.74 -22.86
N MET A 197 6.65 -3.42 -21.80
CA MET A 197 6.52 -2.82 -20.48
C MET A 197 7.82 -2.92 -19.69
N GLU A 198 8.73 -1.98 -19.87
CA GLU A 198 9.90 -1.81 -18.98
C GLU A 198 9.52 -1.09 -17.68
N THR A 199 8.48 -0.25 -17.69
CA THR A 199 8.02 0.52 -16.53
C THR A 199 6.51 0.74 -16.56
N LEU A 200 5.88 0.63 -15.39
CA LEU A 200 4.45 0.91 -15.22
C LEU A 200 4.25 2.41 -15.02
N HIS A 201 3.63 3.08 -16.01
CA HIS A 201 3.27 4.48 -15.88
C HIS A 201 1.87 4.64 -15.28
N LEU A 202 1.80 5.22 -14.09
CA LEU A 202 0.54 5.58 -13.44
C LEU A 202 0.11 6.99 -13.90
N ALA A 203 -1.00 7.08 -14.62
CA ALA A 203 -1.58 8.36 -14.97
C ALA A 203 -2.38 8.91 -13.77
N ALA A 204 -1.87 9.95 -13.11
CA ALA A 204 -2.62 10.69 -12.12
C ALA A 204 -3.59 11.65 -12.81
N ARG A 205 -4.88 11.59 -12.47
CA ARG A 205 -5.84 12.62 -12.80
C ARG A 205 -6.22 13.40 -11.53
N GLN A 206 -6.00 14.70 -11.58
CA GLN A 206 -6.41 15.68 -10.55
C GLN A 206 -7.91 15.93 -10.60
#